data_8f736c01a5f0282f755008145ad7a1f8
#
_entry.id   8f736c01a5f0282f755008145ad7a1f8
#
_cell.length_a   1.000
_cell.length_b   1.000
_cell.length_c   1.000
_cell.angle_alpha   90.00
_cell.angle_beta   90.00
_cell.angle_gamma   90.00
#
_symmetry.space_group_name_H-M   'P 1'
#
loop_
_entity.id
_entity.type
_entity.pdbx_description
1 polymer ?
#
loop_
_entity_poly.entity_id
_entity_poly.type
_entity_poly.pdbx_seq_one_letter_code
_entity_poly.pdbx_strand_id
1 'polypeptide(L)'
;MEYVEIVGQRYPRITIVWRDIIGAGGFGDLKEFQELVCPTFITEGFLFDVFEEDGERYVRTFASYQREEEADFGDRNCFPFSVLTRKSQRDVEMALLFMA
;
A
#
# COMPACT_ATOMS: atom_id res chain seq x y z
N MET A 1 8.46 -16.67 -4.02
CA MET A 1 8.04 -15.25 -3.94
C MET A 1 9.24 -14.34 -4.15
N GLU A 2 9.08 -13.35 -4.98
CA GLU A 2 10.14 -12.36 -5.22
C GLU A 2 10.30 -11.45 -4.00
N TYR A 3 11.54 -11.16 -3.63
CA TYR A 3 11.84 -10.35 -2.45
C TYR A 3 13.20 -9.67 -2.58
N VAL A 4 13.43 -8.68 -1.73
CA VAL A 4 14.75 -8.08 -1.52
C VAL A 4 15.19 -8.36 -0.08
N GLU A 5 16.47 -8.63 0.12
CA GLU A 5 17.04 -8.78 1.45
C GLU A 5 17.90 -7.57 1.80
N ILE A 6 17.59 -6.96 2.93
CA ILE A 6 18.28 -5.76 3.42
C ILE A 6 18.62 -5.98 4.89
N VAL A 7 19.90 -5.99 5.21
CA VAL A 7 20.43 -6.18 6.57
C VAL A 7 19.77 -7.36 7.28
N GLY A 8 19.74 -8.52 6.58
CA GLY A 8 19.22 -9.77 7.13
C GLY A 8 17.70 -9.92 7.16
N GLN A 9 16.96 -8.91 6.75
CA GLN A 9 15.51 -8.96 6.69
C GLN A 9 15.06 -9.08 5.23
N ARG A 10 14.10 -9.97 4.96
CA ARG A 10 13.50 -10.14 3.63
C ARG A 10 12.22 -9.36 3.52
N TYR A 11 12.11 -8.61 2.42
CA TYR A 11 10.93 -7.79 2.13
C TYR A 11 10.33 -8.26 0.81
N PRO A 12 9.15 -8.89 0.83
CA PRO A 12 8.54 -9.41 -0.39
C PRO A 12 8.05 -8.30 -1.31
N ARG A 13 8.21 -8.52 -2.62
CA ARG A 13 7.63 -7.63 -3.61
C ARG A 13 6.12 -7.72 -3.57
N ILE A 14 5.47 -6.56 -3.69
CA ILE A 14 4.02 -6.48 -3.64
C ILE A 14 3.49 -5.43 -4.61
N THR A 15 2.32 -5.70 -5.15
CA THR A 15 1.55 -4.75 -5.93
C THR A 15 0.28 -4.45 -5.15
N ILE A 16 0.09 -3.18 -4.80
CA ILE A 16 -1.08 -2.73 -4.05
C ILE A 16 -1.98 -1.93 -4.97
N VAL A 17 -3.20 -2.41 -5.15
CA VAL A 17 -4.27 -1.71 -5.85
C VAL A 17 -5.16 -1.08 -4.77
N TRP A 18 -5.28 0.22 -4.79
CA TRP A 18 -5.95 0.97 -3.74
C TRP A 18 -6.82 2.07 -4.32
N ARG A 19 -7.77 2.53 -3.51
CA ARG A 19 -8.72 3.58 -3.91
C ARG A 19 -8.41 4.85 -3.14
N ASP A 20 -8.34 5.94 -3.89
CA ASP A 20 -8.15 7.25 -3.29
C ASP A 20 -9.50 7.95 -3.14
N ILE A 21 -9.52 8.94 -2.29
CA ILE A 21 -10.69 9.82 -2.16
C ILE A 21 -10.73 10.76 -3.37
N ILE A 22 -11.92 11.25 -3.69
CA ILE A 22 -12.08 12.26 -4.71
C ILE A 22 -13.08 13.31 -4.24
N GLY A 23 -12.82 14.57 -4.58
CA GLY A 23 -13.73 15.65 -4.33
C GLY A 23 -13.89 16.49 -5.60
N ALA A 24 -15.02 17.12 -5.72
CA ALA A 24 -15.28 18.07 -6.78
C ALA A 24 -15.86 19.35 -6.17
N GLY A 25 -15.18 20.48 -6.41
CA GLY A 25 -15.70 21.78 -5.99
C GLY A 25 -16.79 22.27 -6.93
N GLY A 26 -17.60 23.22 -6.45
CA GLY A 26 -18.69 23.78 -7.23
C GLY A 26 -19.95 22.91 -7.18
N PHE A 27 -20.88 23.24 -8.08
CA PHE A 27 -22.17 22.57 -8.14
C PHE A 27 -22.20 21.58 -9.30
N GLY A 28 -22.83 20.44 -9.08
CA GLY A 28 -23.08 19.42 -10.11
C GLY A 28 -24.52 18.97 -10.03
N ASP A 29 -25.05 18.45 -11.14
CA ASP A 29 -26.38 17.85 -11.16
C ASP A 29 -26.36 16.40 -10.62
N LEU A 30 -27.53 15.79 -10.57
CA LEU A 30 -27.65 14.41 -10.05
C LEU A 30 -26.79 13.44 -10.84
N LYS A 31 -26.76 13.54 -12.17
CA LYS A 31 -25.97 12.64 -13.02
C LYS A 31 -24.48 12.81 -12.77
N GLU A 32 -23.99 14.03 -12.69
CA GLU A 32 -22.58 14.31 -12.40
C GLU A 32 -22.18 13.76 -11.03
N PHE A 33 -23.06 13.89 -10.03
CA PHE A 33 -22.79 13.36 -8.71
C PHE A 33 -22.73 11.82 -8.72
N GLN A 34 -23.64 11.16 -9.44
CA GLN A 34 -23.65 9.70 -9.56
C GLN A 34 -22.44 9.15 -10.29
N GLU A 35 -21.80 9.95 -11.15
CA GLU A 35 -20.59 9.58 -11.86
C GLU A 35 -19.31 9.78 -11.01
N LEU A 36 -19.43 10.44 -9.86
CA LEU A 36 -18.29 10.69 -8.98
C LEU A 36 -17.95 9.41 -8.21
N VAL A 37 -16.84 8.78 -8.58
CA VAL A 37 -16.37 7.53 -7.97
C VAL A 37 -14.90 7.67 -7.56
N CYS A 38 -14.51 6.95 -6.54
CA CYS A 38 -13.12 6.95 -6.07
C CYS A 38 -12.21 6.32 -7.12
N PRO A 39 -11.16 7.01 -7.56
CA PRO A 39 -10.23 6.44 -8.53
C PRO A 39 -9.39 5.33 -7.90
N THR A 40 -8.96 4.39 -8.74
CA THR A 40 -8.10 3.29 -8.35
C THR A 40 -6.68 3.55 -8.83
N PHE A 41 -5.72 3.38 -7.94
CA PHE A 41 -4.29 3.53 -8.23
C PHE A 41 -3.55 2.23 -7.95
N ILE A 42 -2.38 2.09 -8.57
CA ILE A 42 -1.52 0.93 -8.40
C ILE A 42 -0.17 1.42 -7.86
N THR A 43 0.26 0.83 -6.75
CA THR A 43 1.59 1.07 -6.18
C THR A 43 2.36 -0.23 -6.19
N GLU A 44 3.54 -0.22 -6.77
CA GLU A 44 4.44 -1.37 -6.81
C GLU A 44 5.65 -1.09 -5.92
N GLY A 45 6.08 -2.09 -5.18
CA GLY A 45 7.23 -1.96 -4.30
C GLY A 45 7.41 -3.19 -3.45
N PHE A 46 7.93 -3.01 -2.25
CA PHE A 46 8.19 -4.08 -1.30
C PHE A 46 7.43 -3.81 -0.02
N LEU A 47 6.87 -4.87 0.56
CA LEU A 47 6.17 -4.77 1.82
C LEU A 47 7.17 -4.58 2.95
N PHE A 48 7.03 -3.49 3.68
CA PHE A 48 7.85 -3.21 4.85
C PHE A 48 7.27 -3.86 6.11
N ASP A 49 6.04 -3.52 6.45
CA ASP A 49 5.31 -4.13 7.57
C ASP A 49 3.80 -3.79 7.50
N VAL A 50 3.10 -4.35 8.46
CA VAL A 50 1.70 -3.99 8.77
C VAL A 50 1.65 -3.68 10.27
N PHE A 51 0.94 -2.64 10.63
CA PHE A 51 0.74 -2.27 12.04
C PHE A 51 -0.69 -1.83 12.30
N GLU A 52 -1.06 -1.76 13.57
CA GLU A 52 -2.37 -1.28 13.99
C GLU A 52 -2.23 -0.01 14.79
N GLU A 53 -3.18 0.90 14.59
CA GLU A 53 -3.30 2.12 15.35
C GLU A 53 -4.77 2.49 15.44
N ASP A 54 -5.26 2.73 16.66
CA ASP A 54 -6.67 3.05 16.93
C ASP A 54 -7.67 2.05 16.33
N GLY A 55 -7.29 0.77 16.34
CA GLY A 55 -8.14 -0.31 15.84
C GLY A 55 -8.14 -0.47 14.32
N GLU A 56 -7.37 0.33 13.59
CA GLU A 56 -7.24 0.21 12.14
C GLU A 56 -5.86 -0.33 11.76
N ARG A 57 -5.83 -1.16 10.72
CA ARG A 57 -4.59 -1.71 10.17
C ARG A 57 -4.05 -0.80 9.08
N TYR A 58 -2.72 -0.72 9.02
CA TYR A 58 -1.98 0.07 8.03
C TYR A 58 -0.89 -0.78 7.40
N VAL A 59 -0.65 -0.56 6.11
CA VAL A 59 0.37 -1.25 5.33
C VAL A 59 1.43 -0.24 4.93
N ARG A 60 2.71 -0.55 5.19
CA ARG A 60 3.81 0.30 4.73
C ARG A 60 4.61 -0.40 3.65
N THR A 61 4.98 0.35 2.63
CA THR A 61 5.78 -0.13 1.50
C THR A 61 6.90 0.84 1.18
N PHE A 62 7.90 0.35 0.44
CA PHE A 62 8.97 1.18 -0.12
C PHE A 62 9.33 0.67 -1.51
N ALA A 63 9.98 1.50 -2.31
CA ALA A 63 10.40 1.11 -3.66
C ALA A 63 11.89 1.30 -3.92
N SER A 64 12.53 2.21 -3.19
CA SER A 64 13.97 2.47 -3.29
C SER A 64 14.65 2.15 -1.97
N TYR A 65 15.91 1.71 -2.02
CA TYR A 65 16.62 1.33 -0.81
C TYR A 65 18.13 1.37 -1.00
N GLN A 66 18.83 1.47 0.13
CA GLN A 66 20.27 1.37 0.22
C GLN A 66 20.62 0.28 1.22
N ARG A 67 21.59 -0.59 0.88
CA ARG A 67 21.92 -1.79 1.68
C ARG A 67 23.12 -1.62 2.60
N GLU A 68 23.60 -0.42 2.82
CA GLU A 68 24.75 -0.22 3.68
C GLU A 68 24.42 -0.49 5.15
N GLU A 69 25.39 -0.36 6.03
CA GLU A 69 25.31 -0.73 7.43
C GLU A 69 24.09 -0.14 8.15
N GLU A 70 23.72 1.08 7.78
CA GLU A 70 22.45 1.68 8.18
C GLU A 70 21.56 1.77 6.96
N ALA A 71 20.65 0.80 6.81
CA ALA A 71 19.78 0.76 5.66
C ALA A 71 18.86 1.96 5.61
N ASP A 72 18.73 2.54 4.41
CA ASP A 72 17.78 3.61 4.13
C ASP A 72 16.73 3.13 3.14
N PHE A 73 15.51 3.64 3.31
CA PHE A 73 14.36 3.30 2.48
C PHE A 73 13.77 4.56 1.87
N GLY A 74 13.50 4.52 0.57
CA GLY A 74 12.90 5.63 -0.18
C GLY A 74 11.60 5.22 -0.85
N ASP A 75 10.89 6.22 -1.39
CA ASP A 75 9.58 6.01 -2.03
C ASP A 75 8.65 5.24 -1.09
N ARG A 76 8.53 5.74 0.12
CA ARG A 76 7.78 5.12 1.20
C ARG A 76 6.33 5.51 1.14
N ASN A 77 5.46 4.52 1.36
CA ASN A 77 4.02 4.73 1.42
C ASN A 77 3.45 4.09 2.67
N CYS A 78 2.37 4.66 3.17
CA CYS A 78 1.58 4.10 4.24
C CYS A 78 0.12 4.17 3.84
N PHE A 79 -0.56 3.02 3.79
CA PHE A 79 -1.95 2.93 3.37
C PHE A 79 -2.81 2.42 4.52
N PRO A 80 -3.99 3.02 4.78
CA PRO A 80 -5.00 2.32 5.56
C PRO A 80 -5.37 1.02 4.83
N PHE A 81 -5.42 -0.09 5.55
CA PHE A 81 -5.74 -1.39 4.94
C PHE A 81 -7.09 -1.38 4.22
N SER A 82 -8.03 -0.59 4.74
CA SER A 82 -9.39 -0.48 4.21
C SER A 82 -9.46 0.13 2.80
N VAL A 83 -8.46 0.91 2.36
CA VAL A 83 -8.45 1.48 1.00
C VAL A 83 -7.95 0.49 -0.05
N LEU A 84 -7.34 -0.62 0.35
CA LEU A 84 -6.88 -1.65 -0.56
C LEU A 84 -8.07 -2.42 -1.14
N THR A 85 -7.96 -2.83 -2.41
CA THR A 85 -8.91 -3.80 -2.98
C THR A 85 -8.81 -5.13 -2.23
N ARG A 86 -9.85 -5.96 -2.29
CA ARG A 86 -9.85 -7.25 -1.62
C ARG A 86 -8.70 -8.15 -2.08
N LYS A 87 -8.37 -8.11 -3.37
CA LYS A 87 -7.23 -8.87 -3.88
C LYS A 87 -5.93 -8.39 -3.24
N SER A 88 -5.72 -7.09 -3.18
CA SER A 88 -4.50 -6.54 -2.55
C SER A 88 -4.45 -6.84 -1.05
N GLN A 89 -5.59 -6.82 -0.35
CA GLN A 89 -5.62 -7.25 1.05
C GLN A 89 -5.14 -8.69 1.21
N ARG A 90 -5.61 -9.59 0.35
CA ARG A 90 -5.17 -11.00 0.36
C ARG A 90 -3.68 -11.12 0.03
N ASP A 91 -3.20 -10.36 -0.93
CA ASP A 91 -1.79 -10.37 -1.32
C ASP A 91 -0.90 -9.91 -0.15
N VAL A 92 -1.32 -8.91 0.60
CA VAL A 92 -0.63 -8.47 1.83
C VAL A 92 -0.59 -9.61 2.86
N GLU A 93 -1.72 -10.27 3.11
CA GLU A 93 -1.76 -11.38 4.08
C GLU A 93 -0.80 -12.51 3.69
N MET A 94 -0.75 -12.86 2.40
CA MET A 94 0.18 -13.87 1.90
C MET A 94 1.63 -13.43 2.05
N ALA A 95 1.93 -12.17 1.77
CA ALA A 95 3.27 -11.63 1.92
C ALA A 95 3.73 -11.62 3.39
N LEU A 96 2.82 -11.35 4.32
CA LEU A 96 3.11 -11.40 5.76
C LEU A 96 3.51 -12.82 6.19
N LEU A 97 2.85 -13.84 5.67
CA LEU A 97 3.21 -15.22 5.96
C LEU A 97 4.64 -15.54 5.49
N PHE A 98 5.04 -14.99 4.35
CA PHE A 98 6.40 -15.15 3.85
C PHE A 98 7.44 -14.48 4.76
N MET A 99 7.09 -13.35 5.38
CA MET A 99 7.98 -12.61 6.27
C MET A 99 8.12 -13.25 7.66
N ALA A 100 7.16 -14.06 8.05
CA ALA A 100 7.10 -14.65 9.38
C ALA A 100 8.23 -15.69 9.64
#